data_3ac317d4d5939e154dadeefb05199626
#
_entry.id   3ac317d4d5939e154dadeefb05199626
#
_cell.length_a   1.000
_cell.length_b   1.000
_cell.length_c   1.000
_cell.angle_alpha   90.00
_cell.angle_beta   90.00
_cell.angle_gamma   90.00
#
_symmetry.space_group_name_H-M   'P 1'
#
loop_
_entity.id
_entity.type
_entity.pdbx_description
1 polymer ?
#
loop_
_entity_poly.entity_id
_entity_poly.type
_entity_poly.pdbx_seq_one_letter_code
_entity_poly.pdbx_strand_id
1 'polypeptide(L)'
;MAHGLVRRESVDTEMQRTGGKTLVYTKKRGCDVTRCPLLNKGMAFTLEERHQLGIHGLLPPCFISQDVQLLRVLKNYDMKRDDLDRGLFITIHDSGHIASLLQNWPEKDIKAVCVTDGERILGLGDLGCHGMGIPVGKLALYTACGGMPPEQCLPVMLDVGTDNEELLKDPLYIGLRHKRVRGQAYDDLLDEFMKAVSNRYGIDCLIQFEDFANVNAFRLLSKYRNKYCTFNDDIQGTAAVAVAGLLAALRITKTKMSDHTIVFQGAGEAAMGIAELITMAMEKEGHKQEEGLKKIWMVDSKGLIVKGRDSLTHEKERYAHEHPQMKKLEDVVRKLKPTAIIGVAAVPGAFTEQIIRDMASFNERPIIFALSNPTSKAECTAEQCYTLTQGQGIFASGSPFDPVTLPDGRTFYPGQGNNAYIFPGVGLGVTACAIPHITEEIFLTAAETLAHLVTEKDLSEGRLYPPLCSIRDVSAKLAVKIMEYAYEHNLASLRPEPSDKEVYVRSLTYSTDYDEFVVDSYRWPADSMAVQSCKL
;
A
#
# COMPACT_ATOMS: atom_id res chain seq x y z
N MET A 1 -35.65 -46.31 22.78
CA MET A 1 -35.33 -44.97 22.24
C MET A 1 -34.13 -45.15 21.36
N ALA A 2 -34.34 -45.11 20.05
CA ALA A 2 -33.28 -45.38 19.08
C ALA A 2 -32.40 -44.14 18.90
N HIS A 3 -31.13 -44.25 19.27
CA HIS A 3 -30.11 -43.26 18.90
C HIS A 3 -29.76 -43.45 17.42
N GLY A 4 -30.32 -42.60 16.57
CA GLY A 4 -29.98 -42.60 15.16
C GLY A 4 -28.61 -41.94 14.95
N LEU A 5 -27.57 -42.72 14.76
CA LEU A 5 -26.29 -42.30 14.22
C LEU A 5 -26.45 -42.07 12.71
N VAL A 6 -26.40 -40.85 12.26
CA VAL A 6 -26.28 -40.55 10.83
C VAL A 6 -24.78 -40.48 10.52
N ARG A 7 -24.19 -41.63 10.11
CA ARG A 7 -22.86 -41.66 9.51
C ARG A 7 -22.95 -40.99 8.14
N ARG A 8 -22.31 -39.82 7.95
CA ARG A 8 -21.93 -39.30 6.63
C ARG A 8 -20.43 -39.46 6.47
N GLU A 9 -20.07 -40.00 5.32
CA GLU A 9 -18.74 -40.44 4.95
C GLU A 9 -17.67 -39.32 5.02
N SER A 10 -17.04 -39.20 6.15
CA SER A 10 -15.61 -38.89 6.30
C SER A 10 -15.21 -39.38 7.69
N VAL A 11 -14.14 -40.14 7.76
CA VAL A 11 -13.57 -40.74 9.00
C VAL A 11 -13.26 -39.69 10.08
N ASP A 12 -13.38 -38.38 9.74
CA ASP A 12 -12.93 -37.26 10.57
C ASP A 12 -14.05 -36.43 11.18
N THR A 13 -15.33 -36.72 10.90
CA THR A 13 -16.46 -35.95 11.44
C THR A 13 -17.63 -36.84 11.81
N GLU A 14 -18.08 -36.79 13.05
CA GLU A 14 -19.23 -37.51 13.59
C GLU A 14 -20.28 -36.52 14.10
N MET A 15 -21.56 -36.73 13.76
CA MET A 15 -22.68 -35.91 14.22
C MET A 15 -23.62 -36.76 15.09
N GLN A 16 -23.91 -36.29 16.30
CA GLN A 16 -24.77 -36.93 17.24
C GLN A 16 -25.96 -36.01 17.62
N ARG A 17 -27.18 -36.52 17.52
CA ARG A 17 -28.38 -35.77 17.93
C ARG A 17 -28.80 -36.18 19.34
N THR A 18 -28.85 -35.22 20.25
CA THR A 18 -29.32 -35.39 21.61
C THR A 18 -30.22 -34.23 22.02
N GLY A 19 -31.47 -34.53 22.45
CA GLY A 19 -32.38 -33.52 23.00
C GLY A 19 -32.69 -32.32 22.07
N GLY A 20 -32.81 -32.56 20.76
CA GLY A 20 -33.09 -31.50 19.77
C GLY A 20 -31.87 -30.69 19.31
N LYS A 21 -30.69 -30.96 19.88
CA LYS A 21 -29.42 -30.34 19.44
C LYS A 21 -28.56 -31.35 18.69
N THR A 22 -27.81 -30.88 17.69
CA THR A 22 -26.81 -31.69 16.99
C THR A 22 -25.44 -31.37 17.57
N LEU A 23 -24.74 -32.36 18.08
CA LEU A 23 -23.35 -32.26 18.53
C LEU A 23 -22.45 -32.73 17.39
N VAL A 24 -21.43 -31.96 17.09
CA VAL A 24 -20.47 -32.23 16.01
C VAL A 24 -19.10 -32.49 16.61
N TYR A 25 -18.57 -33.69 16.37
CA TYR A 25 -17.22 -34.09 16.74
C TYR A 25 -16.37 -34.10 15.49
N THR A 26 -15.32 -33.28 15.44
CA THR A 26 -14.44 -33.20 14.28
C THR A 26 -12.97 -33.11 14.68
N LYS A 27 -12.10 -33.75 13.89
CA LYS A 27 -10.65 -33.65 14.00
C LYS A 27 -10.11 -32.48 13.15
N LYS A 28 -10.93 -31.90 12.27
CA LYS A 28 -10.55 -30.78 11.43
C LYS A 28 -10.25 -29.53 12.28
N ARG A 29 -9.26 -28.78 11.89
CA ARG A 29 -8.80 -27.53 12.54
C ARG A 29 -8.48 -26.45 11.51
N GLY A 30 -8.47 -25.21 11.94
CA GLY A 30 -8.07 -24.07 11.10
C GLY A 30 -8.88 -23.97 9.82
N CYS A 31 -8.21 -23.75 8.70
CA CYS A 31 -8.84 -23.58 7.40
C CYS A 31 -9.66 -24.78 6.93
N ASP A 32 -9.37 -25.99 7.39
CA ASP A 32 -10.16 -27.18 7.02
C ASP A 32 -11.58 -27.11 7.57
N VAL A 33 -11.79 -26.42 8.70
CA VAL A 33 -13.12 -26.12 9.24
C VAL A 33 -13.82 -25.04 8.41
N THR A 34 -13.13 -23.93 8.13
CA THR A 34 -13.72 -22.79 7.40
C THR A 34 -13.97 -23.10 5.92
N ARG A 35 -13.21 -24.05 5.34
CA ARG A 35 -13.43 -24.55 3.96
C ARG A 35 -14.51 -25.63 3.86
N CYS A 36 -14.95 -26.19 4.98
CA CYS A 36 -15.94 -27.24 4.98
C CYS A 36 -17.36 -26.66 5.14
N PRO A 37 -18.21 -26.62 4.10
CA PRO A 37 -19.54 -26.03 4.20
C PRO A 37 -20.44 -26.65 5.29
N LEU A 38 -20.21 -27.93 5.63
CA LEU A 38 -20.96 -28.64 6.67
C LEU A 38 -20.55 -28.23 8.10
N LEU A 39 -19.36 -27.65 8.28
CA LEU A 39 -18.82 -27.30 9.59
C LEU A 39 -18.75 -25.80 9.80
N ASN A 40 -18.65 -25.04 8.72
CA ASN A 40 -18.42 -23.60 8.77
C ASN A 40 -19.68 -22.86 9.23
N LYS A 41 -19.65 -22.32 10.44
CA LYS A 41 -20.68 -21.43 10.99
C LYS A 41 -20.40 -19.95 10.70
N GLY A 42 -19.31 -19.63 10.01
CA GLY A 42 -18.89 -18.24 9.80
C GLY A 42 -18.73 -17.49 11.13
N MET A 43 -19.30 -16.29 11.23
CA MET A 43 -19.20 -15.45 12.43
C MET A 43 -20.13 -15.89 13.57
N ALA A 44 -20.96 -16.94 13.39
CA ALA A 44 -21.77 -17.52 14.47
C ALA A 44 -20.99 -18.49 15.36
N PHE A 45 -19.73 -18.83 15.05
CA PHE A 45 -18.87 -19.55 15.98
C PHE A 45 -18.68 -18.73 17.27
N THR A 46 -18.88 -19.35 18.42
CA THR A 46 -18.55 -18.75 19.72
C THR A 46 -17.04 -18.59 19.89
N LEU A 47 -16.60 -17.75 20.83
CA LEU A 47 -15.19 -17.58 21.12
C LEU A 47 -14.50 -18.89 21.51
N GLU A 48 -15.17 -19.72 22.35
CA GLU A 48 -14.68 -21.04 22.75
C GLU A 48 -14.50 -21.96 21.55
N GLU A 49 -15.49 -22.02 20.65
CA GLU A 49 -15.40 -22.80 19.41
C GLU A 49 -14.26 -22.30 18.51
N ARG A 50 -14.08 -20.96 18.40
CA ARG A 50 -12.99 -20.39 17.61
C ARG A 50 -11.61 -20.80 18.14
N HIS A 51 -11.42 -20.78 19.44
CA HIS A 51 -10.16 -21.22 20.07
C HIS A 51 -9.96 -22.74 19.93
N GLN A 52 -10.97 -23.52 20.26
CA GLN A 52 -10.88 -24.99 20.18
C GLN A 52 -10.59 -25.50 18.76
N LEU A 53 -11.19 -24.86 17.75
CA LEU A 53 -11.05 -25.27 16.35
C LEU A 53 -9.86 -24.61 15.66
N GLY A 54 -9.11 -23.73 16.34
CA GLY A 54 -7.96 -23.03 15.76
C GLY A 54 -8.36 -22.07 14.63
N ILE A 55 -9.57 -21.49 14.68
CA ILE A 55 -10.09 -20.55 13.68
C ILE A 55 -10.17 -19.11 14.20
N HIS A 56 -9.72 -18.86 15.42
CA HIS A 56 -9.63 -17.51 15.95
C HIS A 56 -8.60 -16.71 15.15
N GLY A 57 -8.97 -15.53 14.74
CA GLY A 57 -8.18 -14.71 13.81
C GLY A 57 -8.41 -14.99 12.31
N LEU A 58 -8.94 -16.17 11.94
CA LEU A 58 -9.35 -16.48 10.57
C LEU A 58 -10.77 -15.97 10.24
N LEU A 59 -11.48 -15.49 11.25
CA LEU A 59 -12.81 -14.89 11.13
C LEU A 59 -12.79 -13.49 11.72
N PRO A 60 -13.62 -12.57 11.19
CA PRO A 60 -13.82 -11.27 11.81
C PRO A 60 -14.21 -11.37 13.29
N PRO A 61 -13.83 -10.41 14.13
CA PRO A 61 -13.99 -10.51 15.59
C PRO A 61 -15.44 -10.49 16.07
N CYS A 62 -16.35 -9.96 15.28
CA CYS A 62 -17.77 -9.86 15.64
C CYS A 62 -18.43 -11.24 15.74
N PHE A 63 -19.33 -11.40 16.72
CA PHE A 63 -20.21 -12.54 16.86
C PHE A 63 -21.61 -12.13 16.41
N ILE A 64 -22.15 -12.77 15.38
CA ILE A 64 -23.48 -12.49 14.84
C ILE A 64 -24.28 -13.78 14.65
N SER A 65 -25.60 -13.68 14.76
CA SER A 65 -26.47 -14.82 14.48
C SER A 65 -26.41 -15.27 13.03
N GLN A 66 -26.81 -16.48 12.75
CA GLN A 66 -26.85 -17.03 11.40
C GLN A 66 -27.76 -16.19 10.48
N ASP A 67 -28.87 -15.68 10.99
CA ASP A 67 -29.81 -14.84 10.21
C ASP A 67 -29.17 -13.51 9.78
N VAL A 68 -28.42 -12.87 10.69
CA VAL A 68 -27.68 -11.64 10.38
C VAL A 68 -26.55 -11.93 9.39
N GLN A 69 -25.88 -13.08 9.47
CA GLN A 69 -24.91 -13.50 8.47
C GLN A 69 -25.53 -13.66 7.09
N LEU A 70 -26.69 -14.33 7.02
CA LEU A 70 -27.42 -14.53 5.76
C LEU A 70 -27.75 -13.18 5.11
N LEU A 71 -28.28 -12.23 5.89
CA LEU A 71 -28.58 -10.88 5.40
C LEU A 71 -27.32 -10.16 4.89
N ARG A 72 -26.20 -10.31 5.60
CA ARG A 72 -24.92 -9.74 5.19
C ARG A 72 -24.38 -10.36 3.91
N VAL A 73 -24.42 -11.70 3.82
CA VAL A 73 -23.99 -12.44 2.61
C VAL A 73 -24.82 -12.01 1.41
N LEU A 74 -26.14 -11.90 1.53
CA LEU A 74 -27.01 -11.45 0.45
C LEU A 74 -26.68 -10.03 0.00
N LYS A 75 -26.43 -9.10 0.93
CA LYS A 75 -26.02 -7.72 0.59
C LYS A 75 -24.63 -7.64 -0.04
N ASN A 76 -23.71 -8.52 0.35
CA ASN A 76 -22.34 -8.52 -0.18
C ASN A 76 -22.20 -9.36 -1.45
N TYR A 77 -23.08 -10.35 -1.66
CA TYR A 77 -23.05 -11.24 -2.83
C TYR A 77 -23.15 -10.46 -4.15
N ASP A 78 -23.95 -9.40 -4.17
CA ASP A 78 -24.10 -8.54 -5.33
C ASP A 78 -22.86 -7.66 -5.62
N MET A 79 -21.95 -7.53 -4.66
CA MET A 79 -20.79 -6.63 -4.75
C MET A 79 -19.43 -7.33 -4.88
N LYS A 80 -19.35 -8.66 -4.66
CA LYS A 80 -18.07 -9.38 -4.60
C LYS A 80 -17.99 -10.49 -5.64
N ARG A 81 -16.92 -10.46 -6.43
CA ARG A 81 -16.67 -11.45 -7.48
C ARG A 81 -15.55 -12.46 -7.19
N ASP A 82 -14.76 -12.31 -6.11
CA ASP A 82 -13.57 -13.14 -5.86
C ASP A 82 -13.32 -13.54 -4.41
N ASP A 83 -12.71 -14.73 -4.24
CA ASP A 83 -12.25 -15.38 -2.99
C ASP A 83 -11.11 -14.65 -2.25
N LEU A 84 -10.70 -13.45 -2.68
CA LEU A 84 -9.58 -12.66 -2.15
C LEU A 84 -9.85 -12.02 -0.78
N ASP A 85 -11.03 -12.25 -0.19
CA ASP A 85 -11.44 -11.68 1.11
C ASP A 85 -10.85 -12.42 2.34
N ARG A 86 -9.70 -13.06 2.18
CA ARG A 86 -9.04 -13.78 3.29
C ARG A 86 -7.92 -12.93 3.87
N GLY A 87 -8.15 -12.41 5.07
CA GLY A 87 -7.14 -11.74 5.87
C GLY A 87 -7.16 -12.22 7.30
N LEU A 88 -6.09 -11.98 8.03
CA LEU A 88 -5.99 -12.24 9.46
C LEU A 88 -6.51 -11.04 10.24
N PHE A 89 -7.49 -11.26 11.11
CA PHE A 89 -8.02 -10.26 12.02
C PHE A 89 -7.39 -10.45 13.40
N ILE A 90 -6.70 -9.43 13.88
CA ILE A 90 -6.13 -9.39 15.24
C ILE A 90 -6.82 -8.23 15.95
N THR A 91 -7.31 -8.48 17.15
CA THR A 91 -8.03 -7.45 17.92
C THR A 91 -7.21 -6.98 19.12
N ILE A 92 -7.60 -5.85 19.69
CA ILE A 92 -7.00 -5.36 20.95
C ILE A 92 -7.15 -6.37 22.11
N HIS A 93 -8.16 -7.25 22.03
CA HIS A 93 -8.41 -8.30 23.04
C HIS A 93 -7.50 -9.53 22.90
N ASP A 94 -6.74 -9.60 21.79
CA ASP A 94 -5.81 -10.70 21.51
C ASP A 94 -4.38 -10.44 22.02
N SER A 95 -4.18 -9.34 22.72
CA SER A 95 -2.90 -9.00 23.34
C SER A 95 -2.42 -10.15 24.25
N GLY A 96 -1.15 -10.55 24.10
CA GLY A 96 -0.56 -11.72 24.75
C GLY A 96 -0.73 -13.04 23.97
N HIS A 97 -1.50 -13.06 22.86
CA HIS A 97 -1.83 -14.27 22.10
C HIS A 97 -1.56 -14.16 20.59
N ILE A 98 -0.96 -13.09 20.10
CA ILE A 98 -0.77 -12.86 18.65
C ILE A 98 0.06 -13.96 18.00
N ALA A 99 1.09 -14.46 18.68
CA ALA A 99 1.91 -15.56 18.17
C ALA A 99 1.08 -16.84 17.91
N SER A 100 0.09 -17.11 18.74
CA SER A 100 -0.83 -18.24 18.56
C SER A 100 -1.82 -18.00 17.43
N LEU A 101 -2.30 -16.74 17.26
CA LEU A 101 -3.18 -16.39 16.14
C LEU A 101 -2.49 -16.54 14.79
N LEU A 102 -1.26 -16.11 14.68
CA LEU A 102 -0.47 -16.29 13.46
C LEU A 102 -0.33 -17.78 13.08
N GLN A 103 -0.31 -18.71 14.06
CA GLN A 103 -0.26 -20.15 13.78
C GLN A 103 -1.50 -20.69 13.09
N ASN A 104 -2.63 -19.99 13.19
CA ASN A 104 -3.88 -20.37 12.51
C ASN A 104 -3.85 -20.03 11.02
N TRP A 105 -2.91 -19.17 10.57
CA TRP A 105 -2.75 -18.91 9.16
C TRP A 105 -2.18 -20.15 8.46
N PRO A 106 -2.78 -20.60 7.34
CA PRO A 106 -2.43 -21.88 6.72
C PRO A 106 -1.02 -21.87 6.10
N GLU A 107 -0.60 -20.73 5.56
CA GLU A 107 0.68 -20.62 4.87
C GLU A 107 1.81 -20.35 5.86
N LYS A 108 2.93 -21.03 5.65
CA LYS A 108 4.08 -20.98 6.57
C LYS A 108 5.22 -20.10 6.05
N ASP A 109 5.33 -19.94 4.74
CA ASP A 109 6.37 -19.17 4.08
C ASP A 109 5.84 -17.81 3.65
N ILE A 110 5.53 -16.95 4.62
CA ILE A 110 5.10 -15.58 4.36
C ILE A 110 6.32 -14.69 4.18
N LYS A 111 6.36 -13.96 3.05
CA LYS A 111 7.42 -13.00 2.70
C LYS A 111 6.96 -11.55 2.82
N ALA A 112 5.68 -11.29 2.62
CA ALA A 112 5.11 -9.95 2.74
C ALA A 112 3.83 -9.96 3.58
N VAL A 113 3.80 -9.08 4.57
CA VAL A 113 2.63 -8.75 5.38
C VAL A 113 2.24 -7.32 5.06
N CYS A 114 0.98 -7.07 4.73
CA CYS A 114 0.42 -5.73 4.69
C CYS A 114 -0.55 -5.56 5.85
N VAL A 115 -0.37 -4.51 6.64
CA VAL A 115 -1.14 -4.29 7.87
C VAL A 115 -1.76 -2.90 7.89
N THR A 116 -3.03 -2.85 8.35
CA THR A 116 -3.75 -1.59 8.63
C THR A 116 -4.50 -1.68 9.96
N ASP A 117 -4.74 -0.53 10.61
CA ASP A 117 -5.67 -0.45 11.74
C ASP A 117 -7.05 0.14 11.32
N GLY A 118 -7.22 0.45 10.05
CA GLY A 118 -8.47 0.94 9.48
C GLY A 118 -8.85 2.36 9.86
N GLU A 119 -7.95 3.15 10.48
CA GLU A 119 -8.28 4.49 10.99
C GLU A 119 -8.41 5.54 9.87
N ARG A 120 -7.63 5.40 8.79
CA ARG A 120 -7.60 6.40 7.72
C ARG A 120 -7.58 5.78 6.34
N ILE A 121 -8.62 5.07 6.00
CA ILE A 121 -8.74 4.38 4.71
C ILE A 121 -8.90 5.40 3.58
N LEU A 122 -7.82 5.63 2.83
CA LEU A 122 -7.76 6.58 1.71
C LEU A 122 -8.39 7.94 2.07
N GLY A 123 -9.31 8.44 1.24
CA GLY A 123 -10.13 9.63 1.49
C GLY A 123 -11.46 9.35 2.21
N LEU A 124 -11.72 8.10 2.65
CA LEU A 124 -12.99 7.67 3.27
C LEU A 124 -12.99 7.83 4.80
N GLY A 125 -11.80 7.90 5.42
CA GLY A 125 -11.65 8.04 6.87
C GLY A 125 -11.67 6.71 7.60
N ASP A 126 -12.18 6.72 8.85
CA ASP A 126 -12.20 5.53 9.72
C ASP A 126 -13.28 4.53 9.26
N LEU A 127 -12.82 3.41 8.71
CA LEU A 127 -13.66 2.27 8.33
C LEU A 127 -13.52 1.08 9.30
N GLY A 128 -12.67 1.20 10.32
CA GLY A 128 -12.42 0.13 11.28
C GLY A 128 -12.12 -1.20 10.56
N CYS A 129 -12.76 -2.27 11.02
CA CYS A 129 -12.58 -3.63 10.46
C CYS A 129 -12.87 -3.72 8.95
N HIS A 130 -13.74 -2.87 8.40
CA HIS A 130 -14.01 -2.83 6.95
C HIS A 130 -12.82 -2.33 6.12
N GLY A 131 -11.76 -1.82 6.74
CA GLY A 131 -10.51 -1.46 6.10
C GLY A 131 -9.69 -2.65 5.58
N MET A 132 -10.05 -3.91 5.90
CA MET A 132 -9.34 -5.12 5.43
C MET A 132 -9.16 -5.18 3.91
N GLY A 133 -10.05 -4.59 3.13
CA GLY A 133 -9.92 -4.54 1.68
C GLY A 133 -8.63 -3.85 1.19
N ILE A 134 -8.04 -2.96 1.99
CA ILE A 134 -6.80 -2.26 1.67
C ILE A 134 -5.59 -3.20 1.66
N PRO A 135 -5.25 -3.92 2.75
CA PRO A 135 -4.14 -4.88 2.73
C PRO A 135 -4.32 -5.98 1.67
N VAL A 136 -5.55 -6.48 1.48
CA VAL A 136 -5.86 -7.45 0.42
C VAL A 136 -5.53 -6.88 -0.96
N GLY A 137 -5.99 -5.66 -1.26
CA GLY A 137 -5.71 -4.98 -2.54
C GLY A 137 -4.22 -4.71 -2.76
N LYS A 138 -3.50 -4.28 -1.70
CA LYS A 138 -2.04 -4.06 -1.78
C LYS A 138 -1.29 -5.36 -2.09
N LEU A 139 -1.60 -6.45 -1.41
CA LEU A 139 -0.94 -7.73 -1.65
C LEU A 139 -1.32 -8.35 -3.00
N ALA A 140 -2.53 -8.12 -3.49
CA ALA A 140 -2.90 -8.46 -4.87
C ALA A 140 -2.01 -7.72 -5.90
N LEU A 141 -1.62 -6.46 -5.63
CA LEU A 141 -0.68 -5.72 -6.47
C LEU A 141 0.76 -6.22 -6.32
N TYR A 142 1.18 -6.71 -5.15
CA TYR A 142 2.46 -7.42 -5.02
C TYR A 142 2.54 -8.62 -5.97
N THR A 143 1.46 -9.38 -6.08
CA THR A 143 1.38 -10.51 -7.01
C THR A 143 1.29 -10.05 -8.47
N ALA A 144 0.35 -9.16 -8.79
CA ALA A 144 0.08 -8.74 -10.16
C ALA A 144 1.24 -7.92 -10.77
N CYS A 145 1.78 -6.98 -10.01
CA CYS A 145 2.81 -6.05 -10.48
C CYS A 145 4.23 -6.50 -10.12
N GLY A 146 4.44 -7.06 -8.94
CA GLY A 146 5.75 -7.53 -8.46
C GLY A 146 6.04 -8.99 -8.77
N GLY A 147 5.01 -9.80 -9.05
CA GLY A 147 5.17 -11.24 -9.26
C GLY A 147 5.40 -12.03 -7.97
N MET A 148 5.10 -11.47 -6.80
CA MET A 148 5.20 -12.21 -5.54
C MET A 148 4.14 -13.32 -5.48
N PRO A 149 4.49 -14.57 -5.12
CA PRO A 149 3.52 -15.64 -4.98
C PRO A 149 2.41 -15.29 -3.97
N PRO A 150 1.12 -15.46 -4.30
CA PRO A 150 0.02 -15.07 -3.42
C PRO A 150 0.00 -15.81 -2.09
N GLU A 151 0.49 -17.05 -2.05
CA GLU A 151 0.64 -17.86 -0.83
C GLU A 151 1.72 -17.32 0.12
N GLN A 152 2.59 -16.41 -0.34
CA GLN A 152 3.61 -15.74 0.46
C GLN A 152 3.13 -14.38 1.00
N CYS A 153 1.86 -14.04 0.79
CA CYS A 153 1.26 -12.77 1.16
C CYS A 153 0.27 -12.94 2.31
N LEU A 154 0.37 -12.08 3.35
CA LEU A 154 -0.53 -12.11 4.50
C LEU A 154 -1.16 -10.73 4.75
N PRO A 155 -2.44 -10.53 4.43
CA PRO A 155 -3.16 -9.31 4.79
C PRO A 155 -3.60 -9.35 6.26
N VAL A 156 -3.36 -8.26 7.00
CA VAL A 156 -3.67 -8.16 8.42
C VAL A 156 -4.49 -6.91 8.72
N MET A 157 -5.57 -7.10 9.49
CA MET A 157 -6.33 -6.02 10.11
C MET A 157 -6.11 -6.05 11.62
N LEU A 158 -5.63 -4.94 12.18
CA LEU A 158 -5.55 -4.71 13.62
C LEU A 158 -6.81 -3.97 14.08
N ASP A 159 -7.79 -4.71 14.57
CA ASP A 159 -9.05 -4.10 15.04
C ASP A 159 -8.90 -3.64 16.48
N VAL A 160 -8.75 -2.35 16.65
CA VAL A 160 -8.68 -1.67 17.95
C VAL A 160 -9.95 -0.86 18.26
N GLY A 161 -11.05 -1.12 17.53
CA GLY A 161 -12.27 -0.34 17.55
C GLY A 161 -12.33 0.71 16.44
N THR A 162 -13.36 1.54 16.46
CA THR A 162 -13.57 2.62 15.48
C THR A 162 -14.15 3.85 16.13
N ASP A 163 -13.76 5.04 15.66
CA ASP A 163 -14.38 6.31 16.07
C ASP A 163 -15.55 6.72 15.17
N ASN A 164 -15.84 5.92 14.13
CA ASN A 164 -16.96 6.14 13.21
C ASN A 164 -18.29 5.78 13.88
N GLU A 165 -19.08 6.80 14.20
CA GLU A 165 -20.37 6.67 14.89
C GLU A 165 -21.43 5.90 14.08
N GLU A 166 -21.35 5.93 12.77
CA GLU A 166 -22.29 5.20 11.90
C GLU A 166 -22.00 3.69 11.99
N LEU A 167 -20.72 3.30 11.93
CA LEU A 167 -20.31 1.90 12.08
C LEU A 167 -20.64 1.36 13.48
N LEU A 168 -20.43 2.16 14.53
CA LEU A 168 -20.76 1.76 15.91
C LEU A 168 -22.25 1.44 16.10
N LYS A 169 -23.13 2.10 15.34
CA LYS A 169 -24.58 1.93 15.38
C LYS A 169 -25.09 0.92 14.37
N ASP A 170 -24.31 0.55 13.37
CA ASP A 170 -24.71 -0.41 12.35
C ASP A 170 -24.75 -1.84 12.93
N PRO A 171 -25.92 -2.50 12.98
CA PRO A 171 -26.02 -3.87 13.45
C PRO A 171 -25.28 -4.87 12.54
N LEU A 172 -24.93 -4.48 11.32
CA LEU A 172 -24.18 -5.32 10.37
C LEU A 172 -22.67 -5.09 10.43
N TYR A 173 -22.20 -4.14 11.25
CA TYR A 173 -20.76 -3.95 11.45
C TYR A 173 -20.14 -5.16 12.15
N ILE A 174 -19.05 -5.67 11.59
CA ILE A 174 -18.43 -6.93 11.99
C ILE A 174 -17.18 -6.77 12.86
N GLY A 175 -16.70 -5.53 13.03
CA GLY A 175 -15.58 -5.20 13.89
C GLY A 175 -15.97 -4.99 15.36
N LEU A 176 -15.00 -4.58 16.17
CA LEU A 176 -15.22 -4.24 17.58
C LEU A 176 -16.07 -2.97 17.71
N ARG A 177 -17.16 -3.06 18.47
CA ARG A 177 -18.15 -1.96 18.63
C ARG A 177 -17.85 -1.08 19.82
N HIS A 178 -16.65 -0.53 19.86
CA HIS A 178 -16.25 0.46 20.83
C HIS A 178 -15.32 1.50 20.20
N LYS A 179 -15.13 2.63 20.88
CA LYS A 179 -14.19 3.65 20.47
C LYS A 179 -12.77 3.09 20.39
N ARG A 180 -11.96 3.63 19.47
CA ARG A 180 -10.57 3.22 19.30
C ARG A 180 -9.80 3.23 20.59
N VAL A 181 -9.14 2.13 20.89
CA VAL A 181 -8.16 2.05 21.95
C VAL A 181 -6.89 2.75 21.47
N ARG A 182 -6.36 3.63 22.32
CA ARG A 182 -5.17 4.44 22.05
C ARG A 182 -4.18 4.34 23.21
N GLY A 183 -3.00 4.95 23.04
CA GLY A 183 -1.97 4.99 24.09
C GLY A 183 -1.26 3.65 24.28
N GLN A 184 -0.87 3.34 25.52
CA GLN A 184 0.04 2.22 25.81
C GLN A 184 -0.52 0.87 25.35
N ALA A 185 -1.81 0.59 25.56
CA ALA A 185 -2.41 -0.68 25.14
C ALA A 185 -2.35 -0.89 23.61
N TYR A 186 -2.53 0.17 22.84
CA TYR A 186 -2.33 0.15 21.39
C TYR A 186 -0.85 -0.12 21.04
N ASP A 187 0.07 0.54 21.71
CA ASP A 187 1.51 0.37 21.46
C ASP A 187 2.00 -1.02 21.83
N ASP A 188 1.49 -1.60 22.91
CA ASP A 188 1.82 -2.96 23.33
C ASP A 188 1.33 -4.00 22.32
N LEU A 189 0.12 -3.80 21.74
CA LEU A 189 -0.40 -4.66 20.68
C LEU A 189 0.51 -4.62 19.44
N LEU A 190 0.92 -3.41 19.01
CA LEU A 190 1.82 -3.25 17.85
C LEU A 190 3.20 -3.87 18.12
N ASP A 191 3.77 -3.67 19.31
CA ASP A 191 5.05 -4.26 19.70
C ASP A 191 5.00 -5.79 19.68
N GLU A 192 3.92 -6.38 20.20
CA GLU A 192 3.71 -7.82 20.16
C GLU A 192 3.53 -8.31 18.72
N PHE A 193 2.74 -7.63 17.90
CA PHE A 193 2.51 -7.97 16.50
C PHE A 193 3.83 -8.00 15.70
N MET A 194 4.62 -6.92 15.75
CA MET A 194 5.90 -6.84 15.05
C MET A 194 6.86 -7.96 15.46
N LYS A 195 6.95 -8.23 16.76
CA LYS A 195 7.78 -9.31 17.30
C LYS A 195 7.26 -10.69 16.87
N ALA A 196 5.96 -10.92 16.92
CA ALA A 196 5.35 -12.20 16.58
C ALA A 196 5.51 -12.54 15.10
N VAL A 197 5.32 -11.56 14.18
CA VAL A 197 5.55 -11.71 12.74
C VAL A 197 7.00 -12.05 12.45
N SER A 198 7.94 -11.26 12.99
CA SER A 198 9.38 -11.47 12.78
C SER A 198 9.87 -12.82 13.33
N ASN A 199 9.36 -13.24 14.50
CA ASN A 199 9.71 -14.54 15.08
C ASN A 199 9.16 -15.71 14.28
N ARG A 200 7.98 -15.55 13.65
CA ARG A 200 7.33 -16.64 12.93
C ARG A 200 7.83 -16.79 11.50
N TYR A 201 7.99 -15.68 10.79
CA TYR A 201 8.25 -15.68 9.35
C TYR A 201 9.68 -15.25 8.98
N GLY A 202 10.46 -14.79 9.94
CA GLY A 202 11.84 -14.37 9.74
C GLY A 202 12.04 -12.86 9.92
N ILE A 203 13.28 -12.48 10.18
CA ILE A 203 13.68 -11.06 10.36
C ILE A 203 13.65 -10.28 9.04
N ASP A 204 13.61 -10.98 7.92
CA ASP A 204 13.53 -10.49 6.56
C ASP A 204 12.10 -10.54 5.99
N CYS A 205 11.11 -10.95 6.78
CA CYS A 205 9.71 -10.85 6.41
C CYS A 205 9.32 -9.38 6.33
N LEU A 206 8.91 -8.95 5.14
CA LEU A 206 8.50 -7.57 4.88
C LEU A 206 7.17 -7.26 5.57
N ILE A 207 7.10 -6.17 6.33
CA ILE A 207 5.88 -5.67 6.97
C ILE A 207 5.60 -4.26 6.43
N GLN A 208 4.60 -4.15 5.57
CA GLN A 208 4.12 -2.87 5.03
C GLN A 208 3.01 -2.30 5.90
N PHE A 209 3.20 -1.10 6.41
CA PHE A 209 2.15 -0.31 7.05
C PHE A 209 1.36 0.46 5.98
N GLU A 210 0.00 0.45 6.12
CA GLU A 210 -0.89 1.04 5.14
C GLU A 210 -2.11 1.68 5.80
N ASP A 211 -2.44 2.90 5.40
CA ASP A 211 -3.64 3.64 5.83
C ASP A 211 -3.78 3.79 7.37
N PHE A 212 -2.68 4.02 8.07
CA PHE A 212 -2.67 4.48 9.45
C PHE A 212 -2.90 5.98 9.53
N ALA A 213 -3.54 6.47 10.60
CA ALA A 213 -3.69 7.91 10.78
C ALA A 213 -2.33 8.60 11.07
N ASN A 214 -2.19 9.87 10.64
CA ASN A 214 -0.95 10.66 10.79
C ASN A 214 -0.34 10.61 12.20
N VAL A 215 -1.19 10.59 13.23
CA VAL A 215 -0.75 10.53 14.64
C VAL A 215 0.00 9.23 14.95
N ASN A 216 -0.26 8.15 14.22
CA ASN A 216 0.37 6.86 14.39
C ASN A 216 1.47 6.59 13.36
N ALA A 217 1.27 6.95 12.09
CA ALA A 217 2.13 6.55 10.98
C ALA A 217 3.60 6.94 11.19
N PHE A 218 3.90 8.22 11.48
CA PHE A 218 5.29 8.68 11.68
C PHE A 218 5.97 8.05 12.88
N ARG A 219 5.25 8.00 14.03
CA ARG A 219 5.85 7.46 15.24
C ARG A 219 6.09 5.95 15.15
N LEU A 220 5.20 5.21 14.48
CA LEU A 220 5.37 3.77 14.26
C LEU A 220 6.50 3.50 13.27
N LEU A 221 6.58 4.25 12.17
CA LEU A 221 7.70 4.17 11.24
C LEU A 221 9.03 4.45 11.96
N SER A 222 9.11 5.54 12.72
CA SER A 222 10.31 5.88 13.50
C SER A 222 10.68 4.80 14.53
N LYS A 223 9.67 4.20 15.18
CA LYS A 223 9.87 3.17 16.22
C LYS A 223 10.40 1.86 15.66
N TYR A 224 9.94 1.45 14.45
CA TYR A 224 10.15 0.09 13.94
C TYR A 224 11.14 -0.01 12.78
N ARG A 225 11.35 1.04 11.97
CA ARG A 225 12.15 0.99 10.74
C ARG A 225 13.58 0.46 10.90
N ASN A 226 14.20 0.70 12.05
CA ASN A 226 15.57 0.24 12.35
C ASN A 226 15.62 -1.08 13.13
N LYS A 227 14.46 -1.73 13.36
CA LYS A 227 14.36 -2.96 14.15
C LYS A 227 13.78 -4.13 13.34
N TYR A 228 12.98 -3.84 12.33
CA TYR A 228 12.27 -4.82 11.53
C TYR A 228 12.36 -4.47 10.04
N CYS A 229 12.15 -5.46 9.19
CA CYS A 229 11.99 -5.24 7.76
C CYS A 229 10.62 -4.61 7.49
N THR A 230 10.54 -3.30 7.58
CA THR A 230 9.27 -2.58 7.50
C THR A 230 9.40 -1.22 6.84
N PHE A 231 8.31 -0.78 6.24
CA PHE A 231 8.12 0.57 5.73
C PHE A 231 6.65 0.99 5.79
N ASN A 232 6.39 2.29 5.60
CA ASN A 232 5.05 2.84 5.44
C ASN A 232 4.89 3.34 4.00
N ASP A 233 3.90 2.79 3.26
CA ASP A 233 3.72 3.12 1.85
C ASP A 233 3.14 4.52 1.61
N ASP A 234 2.29 5.02 2.52
CA ASP A 234 1.73 6.37 2.43
C ASP A 234 2.80 7.45 2.58
N ILE A 235 3.87 7.17 3.33
CA ILE A 235 5.01 8.06 3.54
C ILE A 235 6.08 7.81 2.47
N GLN A 236 6.66 6.60 2.44
CA GLN A 236 7.87 6.28 1.69
C GLN A 236 7.59 5.87 0.25
N GLY A 237 6.53 5.08 0.00
CA GLY A 237 6.11 4.74 -1.37
C GLY A 237 5.61 5.97 -2.12
N THR A 238 4.80 6.80 -1.46
CA THR A 238 4.32 8.07 -2.01
C THR A 238 5.49 9.04 -2.27
N ALA A 239 6.46 9.09 -1.37
CA ALA A 239 7.67 9.89 -1.57
C ALA A 239 8.44 9.43 -2.82
N ALA A 240 8.68 8.14 -2.94
CA ALA A 240 9.45 7.58 -4.04
C ALA A 240 8.80 7.81 -5.41
N VAL A 241 7.48 7.59 -5.52
CA VAL A 241 6.77 7.80 -6.80
C VAL A 241 6.73 9.29 -7.17
N ALA A 242 6.51 10.19 -6.21
CA ALA A 242 6.51 11.63 -6.48
C ALA A 242 7.90 12.13 -6.91
N VAL A 243 8.96 11.70 -6.21
CA VAL A 243 10.34 12.06 -6.57
C VAL A 243 10.74 11.46 -7.92
N ALA A 244 10.31 10.24 -8.25
CA ALA A 244 10.52 9.67 -9.58
C ALA A 244 9.91 10.56 -10.68
N GLY A 245 8.66 11.03 -10.49
CA GLY A 245 8.02 11.98 -11.40
C GLY A 245 8.78 13.32 -11.52
N LEU A 246 9.28 13.85 -10.39
CA LEU A 246 10.12 15.05 -10.39
C LEU A 246 11.43 14.81 -11.16
N LEU A 247 12.15 13.72 -10.90
CA LEU A 247 13.38 13.37 -11.61
C LEU A 247 13.14 13.20 -13.12
N ALA A 248 12.00 12.63 -13.52
CA ALA A 248 11.59 12.58 -14.92
C ALA A 248 11.32 13.99 -15.49
N ALA A 249 10.67 14.87 -14.71
CA ALA A 249 10.44 16.26 -15.08
C ALA A 249 11.74 17.05 -15.26
N LEU A 250 12.77 16.79 -14.42
CA LEU A 250 14.09 17.43 -14.55
C LEU A 250 14.79 17.08 -15.87
N ARG A 251 14.53 15.89 -16.43
CA ARG A 251 15.04 15.55 -17.77
C ARG A 251 14.40 16.40 -18.87
N ILE A 252 13.13 16.80 -18.71
CA ILE A 252 12.44 17.73 -19.64
C ILE A 252 12.99 19.14 -19.49
N THR A 253 13.15 19.63 -18.26
CA THR A 253 13.64 20.99 -17.98
C THR A 253 15.15 21.12 -18.15
N LYS A 254 15.89 20.02 -18.14
CA LYS A 254 17.37 19.95 -18.14
C LYS A 254 18.00 20.69 -16.97
N THR A 255 17.37 20.60 -15.81
CA THR A 255 17.78 21.23 -14.55
C THR A 255 18.13 20.17 -13.50
N LYS A 256 18.68 20.58 -12.36
CA LYS A 256 18.93 19.74 -11.19
C LYS A 256 17.81 19.93 -10.16
N MET A 257 17.67 18.99 -9.21
CA MET A 257 16.69 19.11 -8.13
C MET A 257 16.93 20.36 -7.28
N SER A 258 18.20 20.68 -7.04
CA SER A 258 18.63 21.86 -6.29
C SER A 258 18.33 23.20 -6.94
N ASP A 259 18.03 23.25 -8.24
CA ASP A 259 17.65 24.49 -8.93
C ASP A 259 16.20 24.90 -8.62
N HIS A 260 15.39 23.98 -8.09
CA HIS A 260 13.96 24.16 -7.90
C HIS A 260 13.59 24.71 -6.52
N THR A 261 12.59 25.60 -6.50
CA THR A 261 11.85 26.00 -5.30
C THR A 261 10.49 25.35 -5.36
N ILE A 262 10.15 24.56 -4.34
CA ILE A 262 8.99 23.67 -4.33
C ILE A 262 8.02 24.13 -3.25
N VAL A 263 6.74 24.30 -3.61
CA VAL A 263 5.66 24.64 -2.68
C VAL A 263 4.70 23.46 -2.60
N PHE A 264 4.47 22.97 -1.38
CA PHE A 264 3.48 21.93 -1.08
C PHE A 264 2.16 22.55 -0.63
N GLN A 265 1.06 22.10 -1.21
CA GLN A 265 -0.28 22.22 -0.63
C GLN A 265 -0.57 20.95 0.16
N GLY A 266 -0.38 21.02 1.45
CA GLY A 266 -0.41 19.92 2.41
C GLY A 266 0.89 19.85 3.21
N ALA A 267 0.77 19.38 4.45
CA ALA A 267 1.89 19.17 5.37
C ALA A 267 1.62 17.94 6.27
N GLY A 268 1.09 16.88 5.66
CA GLY A 268 0.85 15.57 6.26
C GLY A 268 1.95 14.57 5.87
N GLU A 269 1.66 13.29 6.03
CA GLU A 269 2.56 12.16 5.78
C GLU A 269 3.22 12.21 4.40
N ALA A 270 2.41 12.30 3.35
CA ALA A 270 2.90 12.35 1.98
C ALA A 270 3.84 13.55 1.74
N ALA A 271 3.44 14.76 2.19
CA ALA A 271 4.26 15.96 2.03
C ALA A 271 5.63 15.82 2.70
N MET A 272 5.65 15.32 3.94
CA MET A 272 6.89 15.14 4.71
C MET A 272 7.80 14.10 4.07
N GLY A 273 7.25 12.95 3.68
CA GLY A 273 8.03 11.90 3.01
C GLY A 273 8.62 12.38 1.67
N ILE A 274 7.83 13.06 0.84
CA ILE A 274 8.31 13.62 -0.45
C ILE A 274 9.41 14.65 -0.20
N ALA A 275 9.23 15.55 0.76
CA ALA A 275 10.20 16.60 1.09
C ALA A 275 11.53 16.02 1.61
N GLU A 276 11.46 14.98 2.43
CA GLU A 276 12.65 14.26 2.91
C GLU A 276 13.43 13.66 1.74
N LEU A 277 12.75 12.93 0.87
CA LEU A 277 13.40 12.26 -0.25
C LEU A 277 13.94 13.26 -1.31
N ILE A 278 13.26 14.41 -1.52
CA ILE A 278 13.79 15.52 -2.32
C ILE A 278 15.09 16.07 -1.70
N THR A 279 15.12 16.28 -0.40
CA THR A 279 16.31 16.77 0.31
C THR A 279 17.48 15.80 0.13
N MET A 280 17.24 14.49 0.25
CA MET A 280 18.25 13.46 -0.01
C MET A 280 18.74 13.47 -1.47
N ALA A 281 17.85 13.69 -2.43
CA ALA A 281 18.25 13.84 -3.83
C ALA A 281 19.17 15.06 -4.04
N MET A 282 18.88 16.18 -3.37
CA MET A 282 19.75 17.37 -3.41
C MET A 282 21.11 17.10 -2.70
N GLU A 283 21.13 16.29 -1.64
CA GLU A 283 22.40 15.89 -0.98
C GLU A 283 23.27 15.04 -1.90
N LYS A 284 22.70 14.15 -2.71
CA LYS A 284 23.42 13.43 -3.78
C LYS A 284 24.00 14.37 -4.84
N GLU A 285 23.38 15.52 -5.08
CA GLU A 285 23.91 16.57 -5.98
C GLU A 285 25.04 17.38 -5.33
N GLY A 286 25.39 17.12 -4.07
CA GLY A 286 26.49 17.76 -3.32
C GLY A 286 26.06 18.95 -2.45
N HIS A 287 24.76 19.17 -2.26
CA HIS A 287 24.22 20.20 -1.38
C HIS A 287 24.10 19.71 0.06
N LYS A 288 24.18 20.65 1.02
CA LYS A 288 23.90 20.33 2.41
C LYS A 288 22.39 20.24 2.64
N GLN A 289 21.98 19.39 3.58
CA GLN A 289 20.57 19.23 3.97
C GLN A 289 19.88 20.57 4.27
N GLU A 290 20.56 21.46 4.99
CA GLU A 290 20.04 22.80 5.34
C GLU A 290 19.76 23.69 4.11
N GLU A 291 20.52 23.52 3.03
CA GLU A 291 20.30 24.22 1.77
C GLU A 291 19.08 23.68 1.04
N GLY A 292 18.91 22.36 1.04
CA GLY A 292 17.73 21.70 0.49
C GLY A 292 16.45 22.11 1.21
N LEU A 293 16.46 22.15 2.54
CA LEU A 293 15.32 22.57 3.35
C LEU A 293 14.85 23.99 3.02
N LYS A 294 15.75 24.91 2.66
CA LYS A 294 15.39 26.30 2.25
C LYS A 294 14.63 26.37 0.93
N LYS A 295 14.68 25.31 0.12
CA LYS A 295 13.99 25.24 -1.19
C LYS A 295 12.57 24.67 -1.07
N ILE A 296 12.19 24.11 0.09
CA ILE A 296 10.93 23.42 0.31
C ILE A 296 10.03 24.26 1.22
N TRP A 297 8.82 24.58 0.74
CA TRP A 297 7.83 25.39 1.44
C TRP A 297 6.53 24.62 1.57
N MET A 298 5.87 24.70 2.71
CA MET A 298 4.65 23.95 2.97
C MET A 298 3.51 24.86 3.42
N VAL A 299 2.31 24.56 2.91
CA VAL A 299 1.06 25.26 3.26
C VAL A 299 0.09 24.23 3.79
N ASP A 300 -0.35 24.39 5.06
CA ASP A 300 -1.39 23.55 5.66
C ASP A 300 -2.71 24.31 5.79
N SER A 301 -3.71 23.73 6.49
CA SER A 301 -5.04 24.35 6.71
C SER A 301 -5.00 25.71 7.42
N LYS A 302 -3.88 26.03 8.08
CA LYS A 302 -3.67 27.33 8.77
C LYS A 302 -2.84 28.32 7.94
N GLY A 303 -2.36 27.90 6.75
CA GLY A 303 -1.53 28.68 5.84
C GLY A 303 -0.06 28.25 5.82
N LEU A 304 0.83 29.14 5.38
CA LEU A 304 2.26 28.89 5.24
C LEU A 304 2.90 28.50 6.58
N ILE A 305 3.70 27.44 6.58
CA ILE A 305 4.46 27.01 7.75
C ILE A 305 5.65 27.94 7.94
N VAL A 306 5.63 28.70 9.03
CA VAL A 306 6.64 29.70 9.37
C VAL A 306 7.10 29.53 10.81
N LYS A 307 8.33 29.93 11.13
CA LYS A 307 8.88 29.92 12.49
C LYS A 307 8.03 30.78 13.42
N GLY A 308 7.86 30.32 14.65
CA GLY A 308 7.07 31.01 15.67
C GLY A 308 5.55 30.89 15.51
N ARG A 309 5.05 30.06 14.57
CA ARG A 309 3.64 29.73 14.48
C ARG A 309 3.26 28.72 15.57
N ASP A 310 2.19 29.00 16.30
CA ASP A 310 1.68 28.12 17.36
C ASP A 310 1.29 26.73 16.81
N SER A 311 1.50 25.70 17.63
CA SER A 311 1.04 24.33 17.38
C SER A 311 1.67 23.67 16.12
N LEU A 312 2.93 23.92 15.84
CA LEU A 312 3.69 23.10 14.88
C LEU A 312 4.07 21.77 15.54
N THR A 313 3.97 20.69 14.79
CA THR A 313 4.59 19.41 15.19
C THR A 313 6.09 19.46 14.90
N HIS A 314 6.85 18.58 15.54
CA HIS A 314 8.31 18.50 15.36
C HIS A 314 8.71 18.33 13.88
N GLU A 315 7.95 17.51 13.13
CA GLU A 315 8.17 17.28 11.70
C GLU A 315 7.94 18.57 10.89
N LYS A 316 6.91 19.36 11.23
CA LYS A 316 6.62 20.64 10.57
C LYS A 316 7.62 21.74 10.89
N GLU A 317 8.15 21.76 12.11
CA GLU A 317 9.16 22.74 12.51
C GLU A 317 10.41 22.70 11.62
N ARG A 318 10.79 21.53 11.15
CA ARG A 318 11.93 21.32 10.25
C ARG A 318 11.82 22.11 8.94
N TYR A 319 10.59 22.32 8.46
CA TYR A 319 10.28 23.06 7.22
C TYR A 319 9.73 24.47 7.47
N ALA A 320 9.81 24.97 8.70
CA ALA A 320 9.37 26.31 9.04
C ALA A 320 10.40 27.36 8.66
N HIS A 321 9.98 28.35 7.86
CA HIS A 321 10.84 29.43 7.41
C HIS A 321 10.64 30.73 8.21
N GLU A 322 11.66 31.56 8.26
CA GLU A 322 11.55 32.94 8.73
C GLU A 322 10.84 33.80 7.68
N HIS A 323 9.53 33.86 7.75
CA HIS A 323 8.69 34.57 6.81
C HIS A 323 7.39 35.05 7.49
N PRO A 324 6.80 36.16 7.08
CA PRO A 324 5.47 36.55 7.54
C PRO A 324 4.42 35.46 7.24
N GLN A 325 3.47 35.31 8.14
CA GLN A 325 2.39 34.35 7.98
C GLN A 325 1.52 34.71 6.76
N MET A 326 1.24 33.74 5.91
CA MET A 326 0.38 33.87 4.74
C MET A 326 -0.68 32.77 4.77
N LYS A 327 -1.96 33.13 4.59
CA LYS A 327 -3.06 32.18 4.72
C LYS A 327 -3.43 31.49 3.40
N LYS A 328 -3.35 32.21 2.28
CA LYS A 328 -3.81 31.73 0.98
C LYS A 328 -2.65 31.19 0.16
N LEU A 329 -2.84 30.04 -0.46
CA LEU A 329 -1.87 29.44 -1.36
C LEU A 329 -1.51 30.37 -2.55
N GLU A 330 -2.50 31.09 -3.12
CA GLU A 330 -2.26 32.04 -4.21
C GLU A 330 -1.23 33.11 -3.84
N ASP A 331 -1.35 33.68 -2.63
CA ASP A 331 -0.43 34.71 -2.16
C ASP A 331 0.97 34.15 -1.96
N VAL A 332 1.06 32.90 -1.45
CA VAL A 332 2.33 32.18 -1.30
C VAL A 332 3.00 31.96 -2.65
N VAL A 333 2.25 31.44 -3.64
CA VAL A 333 2.77 31.21 -5.01
C VAL A 333 3.25 32.50 -5.65
N ARG A 334 2.47 33.58 -5.58
CA ARG A 334 2.90 34.90 -6.12
C ARG A 334 4.14 35.46 -5.44
N LYS A 335 4.26 35.26 -4.12
CA LYS A 335 5.39 35.76 -3.34
C LYS A 335 6.66 34.97 -3.59
N LEU A 336 6.57 33.63 -3.57
CA LEU A 336 7.74 32.74 -3.64
C LEU A 336 8.15 32.44 -5.09
N LYS A 337 7.23 32.58 -6.07
CA LYS A 337 7.43 32.23 -7.47
C LYS A 337 8.07 30.85 -7.64
N PRO A 338 7.44 29.77 -7.10
CA PRO A 338 8.04 28.44 -7.14
C PRO A 338 8.16 27.93 -8.57
N THR A 339 9.09 27.00 -8.77
CA THR A 339 9.26 26.27 -10.04
C THR A 339 8.42 25.01 -10.08
N ALA A 340 8.05 24.49 -8.91
CA ALA A 340 7.19 23.32 -8.75
C ALA A 340 6.16 23.52 -7.65
N ILE A 341 4.92 23.06 -7.89
CA ILE A 341 3.88 22.96 -6.87
C ILE A 341 3.39 21.51 -6.77
N ILE A 342 3.21 21.03 -5.54
CA ILE A 342 2.80 19.66 -5.24
C ILE A 342 1.60 19.67 -4.30
N GLY A 343 0.47 19.11 -4.75
CA GLY A 343 -0.76 19.00 -3.97
C GLY A 343 -0.90 17.59 -3.37
N VAL A 344 -1.02 17.54 -2.04
CA VAL A 344 -1.15 16.30 -1.24
C VAL A 344 -2.05 16.50 -0.01
N ALA A 345 -3.05 17.39 -0.12
CA ALA A 345 -3.93 17.76 0.98
C ALA A 345 -5.37 17.26 0.82
N ALA A 346 -5.68 16.57 -0.26
CA ALA A 346 -7.04 16.16 -0.62
C ALA A 346 -8.07 17.32 -0.64
N VAL A 347 -7.62 18.53 -1.02
CA VAL A 347 -8.45 19.73 -1.17
C VAL A 347 -8.76 19.94 -2.65
N PRO A 348 -9.98 19.62 -3.11
CA PRO A 348 -10.34 19.72 -4.52
C PRO A 348 -10.18 21.15 -5.06
N GLY A 349 -9.58 21.30 -6.24
CA GLY A 349 -9.44 22.60 -6.90
C GLY A 349 -8.53 23.61 -6.20
N ALA A 350 -7.67 23.13 -5.26
CA ALA A 350 -6.74 24.01 -4.54
C ALA A 350 -5.76 24.75 -5.47
N PHE A 351 -5.44 24.13 -6.61
CA PHE A 351 -4.68 24.80 -7.68
C PHE A 351 -5.65 25.52 -8.61
N THR A 352 -6.06 26.73 -8.20
CA THR A 352 -6.97 27.57 -8.98
C THR A 352 -6.38 27.91 -10.36
N GLU A 353 -7.24 28.31 -11.31
CA GLU A 353 -6.78 28.78 -12.62
C GLU A 353 -5.74 29.90 -12.50
N GLN A 354 -5.91 30.79 -11.50
CA GLN A 354 -4.96 31.86 -11.28
C GLN A 354 -3.59 31.34 -10.86
N ILE A 355 -3.53 30.35 -9.97
CA ILE A 355 -2.27 29.71 -9.56
C ILE A 355 -1.58 29.08 -10.77
N ILE A 356 -2.32 28.33 -11.60
CA ILE A 356 -1.74 27.68 -12.80
C ILE A 356 -1.20 28.72 -13.79
N ARG A 357 -1.94 29.80 -14.02
CA ARG A 357 -1.49 30.92 -14.88
C ARG A 357 -0.27 31.65 -14.29
N ASP A 358 -0.25 31.88 -12.99
CA ASP A 358 0.88 32.49 -12.29
C ASP A 358 2.13 31.59 -12.44
N MET A 359 2.00 30.28 -12.25
CA MET A 359 3.08 29.31 -12.46
C MET A 359 3.62 29.35 -13.90
N ALA A 360 2.75 29.43 -14.90
CA ALA A 360 3.13 29.55 -16.31
C ALA A 360 3.80 30.89 -16.63
N SER A 361 3.46 31.96 -15.89
CA SER A 361 4.09 33.28 -16.09
C SER A 361 5.49 33.40 -15.48
N PHE A 362 5.77 32.61 -14.44
CA PHE A 362 7.06 32.61 -13.73
C PHE A 362 8.08 31.65 -14.34
N ASN A 363 7.60 30.58 -14.99
CA ASN A 363 8.41 29.47 -15.45
C ASN A 363 8.11 29.11 -16.90
N GLU A 364 9.14 28.84 -17.69
CA GLU A 364 9.01 28.32 -19.04
C GLU A 364 8.32 26.94 -19.04
N ARG A 365 8.71 26.08 -18.10
CA ARG A 365 8.17 24.72 -17.92
C ARG A 365 7.77 24.51 -16.45
N PRO A 366 6.59 25.01 -16.03
CA PRO A 366 6.13 24.86 -14.65
C PRO A 366 5.82 23.39 -14.32
N ILE A 367 6.25 22.92 -13.15
CA ILE A 367 5.95 21.58 -12.64
C ILE A 367 4.72 21.67 -11.73
N ILE A 368 3.65 20.94 -12.07
CA ILE A 368 2.37 20.98 -11.35
C ILE A 368 1.92 19.54 -11.07
N PHE A 369 2.08 19.09 -9.83
CA PHE A 369 1.73 17.75 -9.39
C PHE A 369 0.50 17.76 -8.47
N ALA A 370 -0.64 17.22 -8.96
CA ALA A 370 -1.89 17.10 -8.24
C ALA A 370 -2.04 15.65 -7.74
N LEU A 371 -1.38 15.31 -6.63
CA LEU A 371 -1.20 13.92 -6.19
C LEU A 371 -2.29 13.40 -5.26
N SER A 372 -3.30 14.21 -4.92
CA SER A 372 -4.39 13.74 -4.05
C SER A 372 -5.33 12.75 -4.74
N ASN A 373 -5.79 11.76 -3.97
CA ASN A 373 -6.72 10.70 -4.37
C ASN A 373 -8.03 10.77 -3.58
N PRO A 374 -9.17 10.36 -4.15
CA PRO A 374 -9.44 9.99 -5.56
C PRO A 374 -9.50 11.23 -6.49
N THR A 375 -9.81 11.03 -7.78
CA THR A 375 -9.89 12.11 -8.78
C THR A 375 -10.76 13.30 -8.34
N SER A 376 -11.86 13.03 -7.60
CA SER A 376 -12.73 14.08 -7.02
C SER A 376 -12.04 14.95 -5.96
N LYS A 377 -10.86 14.56 -5.50
CA LYS A 377 -10.03 15.28 -4.51
C LYS A 377 -8.79 15.93 -5.13
N ALA A 378 -8.58 15.76 -6.44
CA ALA A 378 -7.42 16.33 -7.13
C ALA A 378 -7.42 17.87 -7.04
N GLU A 379 -6.24 18.45 -6.87
CA GLU A 379 -6.05 19.91 -6.74
C GLU A 379 -6.32 20.67 -8.03
N CYS A 380 -6.12 20.03 -9.19
CA CYS A 380 -6.57 20.50 -10.52
C CYS A 380 -6.64 19.29 -11.47
N THR A 381 -7.25 19.49 -12.64
CA THR A 381 -7.29 18.49 -13.71
C THR A 381 -6.12 18.63 -14.66
N ALA A 382 -5.81 17.55 -15.40
CA ALA A 382 -4.83 17.57 -16.47
C ALA A 382 -5.21 18.59 -17.57
N GLU A 383 -6.50 18.65 -17.93
CA GLU A 383 -7.04 19.60 -18.90
C GLU A 383 -6.80 21.05 -18.47
N GLN A 384 -7.08 21.39 -17.20
CA GLN A 384 -6.78 22.72 -16.66
C GLN A 384 -5.30 23.05 -16.76
N CYS A 385 -4.42 22.12 -16.33
CA CYS A 385 -2.99 22.33 -16.39
C CYS A 385 -2.52 22.60 -17.83
N TYR A 386 -2.79 21.69 -18.75
CA TYR A 386 -2.27 21.83 -20.12
C TYR A 386 -2.90 22.98 -20.89
N THR A 387 -4.19 23.24 -20.72
CA THR A 387 -4.87 24.35 -21.40
C THR A 387 -4.36 25.71 -20.92
N LEU A 388 -4.30 25.92 -19.58
CA LEU A 388 -3.93 27.21 -19.01
C LEU A 388 -2.44 27.52 -19.15
N THR A 389 -1.60 26.51 -19.31
CA THR A 389 -0.16 26.67 -19.57
C THR A 389 0.21 26.56 -21.05
N GLN A 390 -0.78 26.43 -21.95
CA GLN A 390 -0.57 26.25 -23.39
C GLN A 390 0.36 25.05 -23.71
N GLY A 391 0.24 23.97 -22.93
CA GLY A 391 1.04 22.76 -23.06
C GLY A 391 2.47 22.87 -22.51
N GLN A 392 2.83 23.95 -21.82
CA GLN A 392 4.15 24.08 -21.21
C GLN A 392 4.23 23.41 -19.83
N GLY A 393 3.09 23.21 -19.16
CA GLY A 393 3.04 22.57 -17.85
C GLY A 393 3.51 21.11 -17.89
N ILE A 394 4.30 20.72 -16.89
CA ILE A 394 4.71 19.33 -16.64
C ILE A 394 3.80 18.82 -15.53
N PHE A 395 2.94 17.85 -15.87
CA PHE A 395 1.84 17.42 -15.00
C PHE A 395 1.96 15.95 -14.58
N ALA A 396 1.72 15.70 -13.31
CA ALA A 396 1.42 14.38 -12.78
C ALA A 396 0.26 14.46 -11.80
N SER A 397 -0.46 13.34 -11.66
CA SER A 397 -1.58 13.22 -10.73
C SER A 397 -1.55 11.90 -9.96
N GLY A 398 -2.16 11.87 -8.78
CA GLY A 398 -2.34 10.62 -8.02
C GLY A 398 -3.39 9.70 -8.63
N SER A 399 -4.38 10.29 -9.29
CA SER A 399 -5.50 9.58 -9.95
C SER A 399 -5.36 9.60 -11.47
N PRO A 400 -5.97 8.65 -12.20
CA PRO A 400 -5.91 8.64 -13.65
C PRO A 400 -6.70 9.79 -14.27
N PHE A 401 -6.15 10.40 -15.31
CA PHE A 401 -6.82 11.36 -16.18
C PHE A 401 -6.70 10.92 -17.63
N ASP A 402 -7.72 11.24 -18.43
CA ASP A 402 -7.71 11.00 -19.86
C ASP A 402 -6.67 11.86 -20.59
N PRO A 403 -6.20 11.41 -21.77
CA PRO A 403 -5.33 12.22 -22.61
C PRO A 403 -5.98 13.55 -23.00
N VAL A 404 -5.19 14.62 -23.02
CA VAL A 404 -5.66 15.97 -23.35
C VAL A 404 -5.10 16.42 -24.70
N THR A 405 -5.98 16.73 -25.66
CA THR A 405 -5.60 17.27 -26.95
C THR A 405 -5.85 18.79 -26.98
N LEU A 406 -4.82 19.56 -27.19
CA LEU A 406 -4.90 21.02 -27.31
C LEU A 406 -5.41 21.44 -28.69
N PRO A 407 -5.90 22.71 -28.84
CA PRO A 407 -6.39 23.24 -30.11
C PRO A 407 -5.34 23.24 -31.25
N ASP A 408 -4.05 23.23 -30.92
CA ASP A 408 -2.94 23.14 -31.88
C ASP A 408 -2.64 21.70 -32.35
N GLY A 409 -3.40 20.71 -31.88
CA GLY A 409 -3.29 19.30 -32.24
C GLY A 409 -2.31 18.49 -31.41
N ARG A 410 -1.56 19.10 -30.46
CA ARG A 410 -0.70 18.36 -29.53
C ARG A 410 -1.56 17.58 -28.53
N THR A 411 -1.21 16.32 -28.33
CA THR A 411 -1.87 15.45 -27.33
C THR A 411 -0.88 15.10 -26.22
N PHE A 412 -1.31 15.29 -24.99
CA PHE A 412 -0.55 14.97 -23.79
C PHE A 412 -1.20 13.80 -23.03
N TYR A 413 -0.36 12.91 -22.50
CA TYR A 413 -0.78 11.77 -21.71
C TYR A 413 -0.36 11.98 -20.25
N PRO A 414 -1.29 12.37 -19.35
CA PRO A 414 -0.95 12.65 -17.96
C PRO A 414 -0.31 11.45 -17.26
N GLY A 415 0.80 11.69 -16.56
CA GLY A 415 1.41 10.66 -15.72
C GLY A 415 0.61 10.43 -14.44
N GLN A 416 0.31 9.18 -14.11
CA GLN A 416 -0.28 8.82 -12.82
C GLN A 416 0.82 8.39 -11.85
N GLY A 417 1.09 9.21 -10.83
CA GLY A 417 2.00 8.90 -9.73
C GLY A 417 1.32 7.98 -8.71
N ASN A 418 1.23 6.70 -9.03
CA ASN A 418 0.64 5.70 -8.14
C ASN A 418 1.73 4.84 -7.50
N ASN A 419 1.59 4.56 -6.20
CA ASN A 419 2.55 3.77 -5.42
C ASN A 419 2.78 2.37 -5.99
N ALA A 420 1.87 1.84 -6.81
CA ALA A 420 2.03 0.56 -7.50
C ALA A 420 3.27 0.50 -8.42
N TYR A 421 3.84 1.64 -8.80
CA TYR A 421 5.14 1.68 -9.49
C TYR A 421 6.33 1.41 -8.57
N ILE A 422 6.18 1.52 -7.25
CA ILE A 422 7.27 1.48 -6.28
C ILE A 422 7.21 0.23 -5.40
N PHE A 423 6.15 0.11 -4.56
CA PHE A 423 6.16 -0.89 -3.48
C PHE A 423 6.29 -2.34 -3.96
N PRO A 424 5.72 -2.77 -5.13
CA PRO A 424 5.89 -4.15 -5.56
C PRO A 424 7.35 -4.48 -5.93
N GLY A 425 8.02 -3.55 -6.60
CA GLY A 425 9.44 -3.68 -6.96
C GLY A 425 10.36 -3.60 -5.74
N VAL A 426 10.06 -2.69 -4.80
CA VAL A 426 10.78 -2.59 -3.51
C VAL A 426 10.62 -3.89 -2.72
N GLY A 427 9.39 -4.38 -2.55
CA GLY A 427 9.15 -5.61 -1.82
C GLY A 427 9.81 -6.82 -2.45
N LEU A 428 9.75 -6.95 -3.78
CA LEU A 428 10.45 -8.02 -4.50
C LEU A 428 11.97 -7.96 -4.28
N GLY A 429 12.59 -6.77 -4.39
CA GLY A 429 14.03 -6.60 -4.18
C GLY A 429 14.46 -6.88 -2.75
N VAL A 430 13.70 -6.37 -1.77
CA VAL A 430 13.95 -6.56 -0.34
C VAL A 430 13.88 -8.04 0.05
N THR A 431 12.83 -8.73 -0.38
CA THR A 431 12.65 -10.16 -0.06
C THR A 431 13.61 -11.06 -0.84
N ALA A 432 13.97 -10.70 -2.10
CA ALA A 432 14.88 -11.47 -2.93
C ALA A 432 16.30 -11.57 -2.36
N CYS A 433 16.77 -10.58 -1.62
CA CYS A 433 18.10 -10.61 -1.00
C CYS A 433 18.08 -10.56 0.54
N ALA A 434 16.90 -10.79 1.14
CA ALA A 434 16.69 -10.90 2.58
C ALA A 434 17.26 -9.68 3.35
N ILE A 435 16.74 -8.48 3.03
CA ILE A 435 17.14 -7.23 3.70
C ILE A 435 16.41 -7.14 5.04
N PRO A 436 17.11 -7.05 6.18
CA PRO A 436 16.46 -6.98 7.49
C PRO A 436 15.93 -5.58 7.84
N HIS A 437 16.45 -4.52 7.21
CA HIS A 437 16.05 -3.13 7.45
C HIS A 437 16.03 -2.34 6.15
N ILE A 438 14.92 -1.63 5.90
CA ILE A 438 14.72 -0.84 4.67
C ILE A 438 15.12 0.60 4.95
N THR A 439 16.15 1.09 4.25
CA THR A 439 16.65 2.47 4.40
C THR A 439 15.95 3.42 3.41
N GLU A 440 16.02 4.74 3.65
CA GLU A 440 15.46 5.75 2.74
C GLU A 440 16.17 5.74 1.37
N GLU A 441 17.44 5.40 1.35
CA GLU A 441 18.23 5.30 0.12
C GLU A 441 17.68 4.22 -0.82
N ILE A 442 17.05 3.16 -0.29
CA ILE A 442 16.36 2.16 -1.11
C ILE A 442 15.19 2.81 -1.88
N PHE A 443 14.42 3.67 -1.23
CA PHE A 443 13.33 4.41 -1.89
C PHE A 443 13.84 5.44 -2.89
N LEU A 444 14.94 6.11 -2.58
CA LEU A 444 15.58 7.02 -3.53
C LEU A 444 16.12 6.26 -4.76
N THR A 445 16.77 5.10 -4.54
CA THR A 445 17.23 4.21 -5.63
C THR A 445 16.07 3.74 -6.50
N ALA A 446 14.93 3.38 -5.89
CA ALA A 446 13.72 3.02 -6.62
C ALA A 446 13.18 4.20 -7.45
N ALA A 447 13.14 5.41 -6.87
CA ALA A 447 12.69 6.62 -7.57
C ALA A 447 13.59 6.97 -8.76
N GLU A 448 14.91 6.96 -8.58
CA GLU A 448 15.90 7.19 -9.63
C GLU A 448 15.76 6.16 -10.76
N THR A 449 15.61 4.88 -10.39
CA THR A 449 15.44 3.80 -11.35
C THR A 449 14.16 3.98 -12.16
N LEU A 450 13.04 4.27 -11.50
CA LEU A 450 11.76 4.49 -12.15
C LEU A 450 11.82 5.66 -13.14
N ALA A 451 12.44 6.79 -12.74
CA ALA A 451 12.63 7.95 -13.60
C ALA A 451 13.49 7.65 -14.84
N HIS A 452 14.52 6.81 -14.70
CA HIS A 452 15.38 6.39 -15.82
C HIS A 452 14.67 5.46 -16.81
N LEU A 453 13.64 4.72 -16.37
CA LEU A 453 12.87 3.84 -17.24
C LEU A 453 11.90 4.57 -18.16
N VAL A 454 11.63 5.87 -17.90
CA VAL A 454 10.82 6.70 -18.78
C VAL A 454 11.63 7.05 -20.04
N THR A 455 11.11 6.72 -21.22
CA THR A 455 11.81 6.97 -22.48
C THR A 455 11.68 8.43 -22.92
N GLU A 456 12.57 8.92 -23.79
CA GLU A 456 12.48 10.26 -24.37
C GLU A 456 11.16 10.46 -25.15
N LYS A 457 10.65 9.38 -25.75
CA LYS A 457 9.35 9.40 -26.40
C LYS A 457 8.22 9.63 -25.39
N ASP A 458 8.24 8.90 -24.27
CA ASP A 458 7.25 9.09 -23.19
C ASP A 458 7.28 10.53 -22.66
N LEU A 459 8.48 11.06 -22.41
CA LEU A 459 8.65 12.45 -21.96
C LEU A 459 8.11 13.46 -22.97
N SER A 460 8.31 13.23 -24.26
CA SER A 460 7.78 14.11 -25.31
C SER A 460 6.25 14.10 -25.41
N GLU A 461 5.61 13.01 -24.98
CA GLU A 461 4.17 12.86 -24.87
C GLU A 461 3.60 13.34 -23.52
N GLY A 462 4.44 13.89 -22.62
CA GLY A 462 4.04 14.35 -21.28
C GLY A 462 3.95 13.25 -20.23
N ARG A 463 4.35 12.01 -20.55
CA ARG A 463 4.39 10.89 -19.59
C ARG A 463 5.60 11.01 -18.68
N LEU A 464 5.39 11.01 -17.38
CA LEU A 464 6.45 11.01 -16.36
C LEU A 464 6.70 9.63 -15.73
N TYR A 465 5.95 8.62 -16.15
CA TYR A 465 6.05 7.24 -15.70
C TYR A 465 5.95 6.30 -16.89
N PRO A 466 6.57 5.10 -16.82
CA PRO A 466 6.44 4.08 -17.85
C PRO A 466 4.98 3.64 -18.05
N PRO A 467 4.61 3.12 -19.24
CA PRO A 467 3.26 2.57 -19.45
C PRO A 467 2.92 1.44 -18.47
N LEU A 468 1.68 1.41 -17.96
CA LEU A 468 1.23 0.39 -17.00
C LEU A 468 1.35 -1.05 -17.53
N CYS A 469 1.25 -1.26 -18.84
CA CYS A 469 1.43 -2.60 -19.43
C CYS A 469 2.84 -3.18 -19.20
N SER A 470 3.83 -2.35 -18.85
CA SER A 470 5.19 -2.78 -18.53
C SER A 470 5.46 -2.90 -17.03
N ILE A 471 4.44 -2.80 -16.17
CA ILE A 471 4.61 -2.68 -14.71
C ILE A 471 5.41 -3.82 -14.08
N ARG A 472 5.26 -5.07 -14.58
CA ARG A 472 6.04 -6.22 -14.10
C ARG A 472 7.52 -6.09 -14.42
N ASP A 473 7.86 -5.62 -15.61
CA ASP A 473 9.25 -5.35 -15.99
C ASP A 473 9.84 -4.18 -15.20
N VAL A 474 9.04 -3.15 -14.94
CA VAL A 474 9.43 -2.04 -14.06
C VAL A 474 9.77 -2.57 -12.67
N SER A 475 8.87 -3.35 -12.06
CA SER A 475 9.09 -3.94 -10.73
C SER A 475 10.32 -4.85 -10.68
N ALA A 476 10.55 -5.67 -11.70
CA ALA A 476 11.73 -6.51 -11.79
C ALA A 476 13.03 -5.68 -11.86
N LYS A 477 13.06 -4.63 -12.67
CA LYS A 477 14.21 -3.71 -12.78
C LYS A 477 14.49 -2.95 -11.49
N LEU A 478 13.43 -2.49 -10.80
CA LEU A 478 13.55 -1.89 -9.47
C LEU A 478 14.17 -2.89 -8.48
N ALA A 479 13.65 -4.12 -8.46
CA ALA A 479 14.16 -5.18 -7.58
C ALA A 479 15.64 -5.46 -7.82
N VAL A 480 16.07 -5.55 -9.09
CA VAL A 480 17.48 -5.73 -9.45
C VAL A 480 18.35 -4.60 -8.93
N LYS A 481 17.92 -3.35 -9.10
CA LYS A 481 18.67 -2.17 -8.64
C LYS A 481 18.75 -2.09 -7.12
N ILE A 482 17.69 -2.46 -6.44
CA ILE A 482 17.67 -2.54 -4.97
C ILE A 482 18.62 -3.65 -4.49
N MET A 483 18.64 -4.80 -5.17
CA MET A 483 19.60 -5.87 -4.85
C MET A 483 21.04 -5.42 -5.08
N GLU A 484 21.35 -4.76 -6.21
CA GLU A 484 22.69 -4.20 -6.47
C GLU A 484 23.11 -3.27 -5.33
N TYR A 485 22.27 -2.32 -4.98
CA TYR A 485 22.50 -1.39 -3.88
C TYR A 485 22.70 -2.13 -2.53
N ALA A 486 21.86 -3.13 -2.24
CA ALA A 486 21.91 -3.87 -0.99
C ALA A 486 23.21 -4.68 -0.81
N TYR A 487 23.70 -5.30 -1.88
CA TYR A 487 24.98 -6.03 -1.85
C TYR A 487 26.17 -5.07 -1.73
N GLU A 488 26.16 -3.95 -2.46
CA GLU A 488 27.20 -2.92 -2.40
C GLU A 488 27.34 -2.32 -0.99
N HIS A 489 26.21 -2.11 -0.30
CA HIS A 489 26.16 -1.50 1.02
C HIS A 489 26.07 -2.52 2.19
N ASN A 490 26.25 -3.82 1.90
CA ASN A 490 26.19 -4.90 2.89
C ASN A 490 24.85 -4.98 3.66
N LEU A 491 23.75 -4.61 3.04
CA LEU A 491 22.40 -4.73 3.60
C LEU A 491 21.76 -6.11 3.32
N ALA A 492 22.18 -6.77 2.24
CA ALA A 492 21.68 -8.09 1.86
C ALA A 492 22.20 -9.18 2.81
N SER A 493 21.29 -10.05 3.28
CA SER A 493 21.65 -11.22 4.11
C SER A 493 21.78 -12.51 3.31
N LEU A 494 21.19 -12.60 2.11
CA LEU A 494 21.29 -13.78 1.25
C LEU A 494 22.72 -13.97 0.77
N ARG A 495 23.28 -15.20 0.95
CA ARG A 495 24.60 -15.59 0.47
C ARG A 495 24.53 -17.00 -0.15
N PRO A 496 25.27 -17.29 -1.24
CA PRO A 496 26.11 -16.36 -1.99
C PRO A 496 25.29 -15.32 -2.78
N GLU A 497 25.93 -14.20 -3.14
CA GLU A 497 25.34 -13.21 -4.03
C GLU A 497 25.02 -13.84 -5.41
N PRO A 498 23.80 -13.69 -5.96
CA PRO A 498 23.46 -14.18 -7.29
C PRO A 498 24.34 -13.53 -8.36
N SER A 499 24.94 -14.36 -9.22
CA SER A 499 25.81 -13.89 -10.32
C SER A 499 25.05 -13.09 -11.38
N ASP A 500 23.79 -13.48 -11.65
CA ASP A 500 22.86 -12.76 -12.51
C ASP A 500 21.60 -12.45 -11.71
N LYS A 501 21.49 -11.19 -11.27
CA LYS A 501 20.38 -10.72 -10.43
C LYS A 501 19.07 -10.64 -11.20
N GLU A 502 19.12 -10.37 -12.51
CA GLU A 502 17.89 -10.29 -13.32
C GLU A 502 17.27 -11.68 -13.50
N VAL A 503 18.09 -12.67 -13.88
CA VAL A 503 17.65 -14.06 -13.99
C VAL A 503 17.13 -14.55 -12.64
N TYR A 504 17.84 -14.23 -11.56
CA TYR A 504 17.44 -14.63 -10.21
C TYR A 504 16.08 -14.00 -9.80
N VAL A 505 15.90 -12.69 -9.96
CA VAL A 505 14.65 -12.01 -9.66
C VAL A 505 13.49 -12.61 -10.46
N ARG A 506 13.69 -12.82 -11.77
CA ARG A 506 12.64 -13.42 -12.62
C ARG A 506 12.29 -14.86 -12.21
N SER A 507 13.24 -15.62 -11.66
CA SER A 507 12.98 -16.98 -11.16
C SER A 507 12.13 -17.02 -9.89
N LEU A 508 12.07 -15.91 -9.14
CA LEU A 508 11.23 -15.78 -7.94
C LEU A 508 9.78 -15.34 -8.26
N THR A 509 9.54 -14.90 -9.49
CA THR A 509 8.22 -14.33 -9.82
C THR A 509 7.18 -15.41 -10.11
N TYR A 510 6.00 -15.23 -9.53
CA TYR A 510 4.82 -16.06 -9.76
C TYR A 510 4.40 -16.02 -11.24
N SER A 511 4.14 -17.20 -11.80
CA SER A 511 3.52 -17.37 -13.12
C SER A 511 2.17 -18.05 -12.98
N THR A 512 1.24 -17.68 -13.87
CA THR A 512 -0.04 -18.39 -14.04
C THR A 512 0.07 -19.63 -14.93
N ASP A 513 1.24 -19.83 -15.56
CA ASP A 513 1.50 -21.00 -16.36
C ASP A 513 1.65 -22.22 -15.43
N TYR A 514 1.07 -23.34 -15.84
CA TYR A 514 1.21 -24.59 -15.10
C TYR A 514 2.57 -25.22 -15.39
N ASP A 515 3.19 -25.74 -14.33
CA ASP A 515 4.35 -26.62 -14.49
C ASP A 515 3.93 -27.93 -15.17
N GLU A 516 4.81 -28.51 -15.99
CA GLU A 516 4.59 -29.83 -16.56
C GLU A 516 4.70 -30.90 -15.45
N PHE A 517 3.57 -31.44 -15.02
CA PHE A 517 3.53 -32.52 -14.03
C PHE A 517 3.87 -33.91 -14.59
N VAL A 518 4.12 -34.02 -15.90
CA VAL A 518 4.41 -35.29 -16.55
C VAL A 518 5.90 -35.52 -16.59
N VAL A 519 6.38 -36.46 -15.77
CA VAL A 519 7.71 -37.01 -15.93
C VAL A 519 7.72 -37.84 -17.23
N ASP A 520 8.70 -37.63 -18.13
CA ASP A 520 8.84 -38.23 -19.44
C ASP A 520 9.02 -39.79 -19.45
N SER A 521 8.59 -40.45 -18.38
CA SER A 521 8.69 -41.89 -18.17
C SER A 521 7.57 -42.71 -18.82
N TYR A 522 6.45 -42.05 -19.22
CA TYR A 522 5.31 -42.71 -19.84
C TYR A 522 4.80 -41.91 -21.02
N ARG A 523 4.81 -42.50 -22.22
CA ARG A 523 4.17 -41.92 -23.41
C ARG A 523 2.76 -42.48 -23.56
N TRP A 524 1.77 -41.62 -23.47
CA TRP A 524 0.38 -41.97 -23.75
C TRP A 524 0.24 -42.39 -25.21
N PRO A 525 -0.55 -43.44 -25.51
CA PRO A 525 -0.88 -43.78 -26.90
C PRO A 525 -1.53 -42.60 -27.61
N ALA A 526 -1.16 -42.32 -28.85
CA ALA A 526 -1.63 -41.21 -29.62
C ALA A 526 -3.17 -41.15 -29.73
N ASP A 527 -3.82 -42.30 -29.76
CA ASP A 527 -5.27 -42.44 -29.85
C ASP A 527 -6.00 -41.99 -28.58
N SER A 528 -5.37 -42.04 -27.40
CA SER A 528 -5.96 -41.56 -26.14
C SER A 528 -5.87 -40.04 -25.98
N MET A 529 -4.98 -39.37 -26.74
CA MET A 529 -4.89 -37.89 -26.75
C MET A 529 -5.93 -37.24 -27.66
N ALA A 530 -6.54 -38.01 -28.59
CA ALA A 530 -7.51 -37.49 -29.56
C ALA A 530 -8.92 -37.25 -28.97
N VAL A 531 -9.21 -37.70 -27.74
CA VAL A 531 -10.57 -37.74 -27.16
C VAL A 531 -10.91 -36.52 -26.31
N GLN A 532 -9.98 -35.59 -26.04
CA GLN A 532 -10.21 -34.49 -25.08
C GLN A 532 -10.02 -33.08 -25.64
N SER A 533 -10.32 -32.82 -26.88
CA SER A 533 -10.58 -31.44 -27.28
C SER A 533 -12.06 -31.12 -27.10
N CYS A 534 -12.49 -30.84 -25.88
CA CYS A 534 -13.71 -30.06 -25.68
C CYS A 534 -13.47 -28.67 -26.27
N LYS A 535 -13.98 -28.43 -27.46
CA LYS A 535 -14.20 -27.07 -27.97
C LYS A 535 -15.29 -26.45 -27.07
N LEU A 536 -14.88 -25.49 -26.22
CA LEU A 536 -15.81 -24.54 -25.63
C LEU A 536 -16.32 -23.56 -26.68
#